data_3af3b1950f25c9cb8ba66f9295753224
#
_entry.id   3af3b1950f25c9cb8ba66f9295753224
#
_cell.length_a   1.000
_cell.length_b   1.000
_cell.length_c   1.000
_cell.angle_alpha   90.00
_cell.angle_beta   90.00
_cell.angle_gamma   90.00
#
_symmetry.space_group_name_H-M   'P 1'
#
loop_
_entity.id
_entity.type
_entity.pdbx_description
1 polymer ?
#
loop_
_entity_poly.entity_id
_entity_poly.type
_entity_poly.pdbx_seq_one_letter_code
_entity_poly.pdbx_strand_id
1 'polypeptide(L)'
;MKKKLGVIITLLTLCICLMTPQMHAKAASGKTTIAVSASSLNIGQTVTVTAKALSASGDSAYANMVLTYDAGILEFVSCNATYGGGGGSISVASDSFSVTLKAIVAGKASISLSATDGVIFSTAEELDSMAGSSTSVTVKNEAAGSNTGNNSSAGNNGSSGSNGNAGN
;
A
#
# COMPACT_ATOMS: atom_id res chain seq x y z
N MET A 1 -7.34 -18.24 72.66
CA MET A 1 -6.97 -17.02 71.89
C MET A 1 -6.12 -17.31 70.66
N LYS A 2 -5.16 -18.24 70.65
CA LYS A 2 -4.26 -18.53 69.51
C LYS A 2 -4.97 -18.97 68.22
N LYS A 3 -6.08 -19.76 68.30
CA LYS A 3 -6.82 -20.21 67.12
C LYS A 3 -7.57 -19.08 66.35
N LYS A 4 -8.07 -18.04 67.06
CA LYS A 4 -8.77 -16.91 66.49
C LYS A 4 -7.80 -15.95 65.78
N LEU A 5 -6.57 -15.83 66.28
CA LEU A 5 -5.54 -15.01 65.69
C LEU A 5 -5.07 -15.56 64.32
N GLY A 6 -4.93 -16.90 64.20
CA GLY A 6 -4.57 -17.55 62.97
C GLY A 6 -5.57 -17.30 61.82
N VAL A 7 -6.88 -17.41 62.13
CA VAL A 7 -7.95 -17.17 61.13
C VAL A 7 -7.96 -15.73 60.67
N ILE A 8 -7.72 -14.74 61.54
CA ILE A 8 -7.67 -13.30 61.17
C ILE A 8 -6.49 -13.03 60.26
N ILE A 9 -5.30 -13.60 60.53
CA ILE A 9 -4.11 -13.43 59.69
C ILE A 9 -4.34 -14.04 58.33
N THR A 10 -4.92 -15.25 58.24
CA THR A 10 -5.22 -15.92 56.97
C THR A 10 -6.23 -15.12 56.14
N LEU A 11 -7.26 -14.56 56.76
CA LEU A 11 -8.27 -13.75 56.11
C LEU A 11 -7.69 -12.41 55.62
N LEU A 12 -6.78 -11.79 56.39
CA LEU A 12 -6.10 -10.56 55.98
C LEU A 12 -5.17 -10.78 54.81
N THR A 13 -4.42 -11.89 54.81
CA THR A 13 -3.54 -12.26 53.65
C THR A 13 -4.33 -12.51 52.39
N LEU A 14 -5.48 -13.19 52.47
CA LEU A 14 -6.36 -13.42 51.35
C LEU A 14 -6.95 -12.11 50.80
N CYS A 15 -7.29 -11.16 51.67
CA CYS A 15 -7.85 -9.88 51.26
C CYS A 15 -6.81 -9.00 50.56
N ILE A 16 -5.53 -9.05 50.97
CA ILE A 16 -4.43 -8.32 50.31
C ILE A 16 -4.16 -8.87 48.89
N CYS A 17 -4.27 -10.19 48.68
CA CYS A 17 -4.12 -10.78 47.34
C CYS A 17 -5.24 -10.37 46.37
N LEU A 18 -6.43 -10.02 46.88
CA LEU A 18 -7.56 -9.57 46.03
C LEU A 18 -7.49 -8.09 45.69
N MET A 19 -6.61 -7.31 46.35
CA MET A 19 -6.40 -5.87 46.11
C MET A 19 -5.18 -5.57 45.25
N THR A 20 -4.60 -6.57 44.56
CA THR A 20 -3.58 -6.24 43.56
C THR A 20 -4.24 -5.37 42.50
N PRO A 21 -3.72 -4.13 42.29
CA PRO A 21 -4.23 -3.30 41.20
C PRO A 21 -4.08 -4.10 39.93
N GLN A 22 -5.19 -4.39 39.26
CA GLN A 22 -5.17 -4.92 37.88
C GLN A 22 -4.49 -3.81 37.09
N MET A 23 -3.21 -3.94 36.82
CA MET A 23 -2.56 -3.12 35.80
C MET A 23 -3.27 -3.49 34.49
N HIS A 24 -4.24 -2.66 34.10
CA HIS A 24 -4.78 -2.72 32.76
C HIS A 24 -3.60 -2.42 31.86
N ALA A 25 -3.06 -3.43 31.21
CA ALA A 25 -2.11 -3.23 30.14
C ALA A 25 -2.78 -2.24 29.18
N LYS A 26 -2.11 -1.13 28.89
CA LYS A 26 -2.60 -0.16 27.92
C LYS A 26 -2.73 -0.93 26.61
N ALA A 27 -3.93 -0.94 26.04
CA ALA A 27 -4.20 -1.60 24.77
C ALA A 27 -3.14 -1.17 23.75
N ALA A 28 -2.37 -2.13 23.26
CA ALA A 28 -1.36 -1.87 22.26
C ALA A 28 -2.05 -1.58 20.93
N SER A 29 -1.67 -0.53 20.25
CA SER A 29 -2.23 -0.16 18.95
C SER A 29 -1.18 -0.27 17.85
N GLY A 30 -1.64 -0.60 16.66
CA GLY A 30 -0.82 -0.66 15.46
C GLY A 30 -1.36 0.23 14.35
N LYS A 31 -0.60 0.31 13.30
CA LYS A 31 -0.96 1.03 12.06
C LYS A 31 -0.41 0.30 10.84
N THR A 32 -1.08 0.50 9.73
CA THR A 32 -0.55 0.11 8.42
C THR A 32 0.09 1.29 7.72
N THR A 33 0.99 1.03 6.78
CA THR A 33 1.56 2.04 5.89
C THR A 33 1.56 1.53 4.46
N ILE A 34 1.29 2.42 3.51
CA ILE A 34 1.36 2.17 2.08
C ILE A 34 2.39 3.11 1.46
N ALA A 35 3.28 2.56 0.65
CA ALA A 35 4.14 3.32 -0.26
C ALA A 35 3.89 2.85 -1.69
N VAL A 36 3.85 3.79 -2.63
CA VAL A 36 3.74 3.53 -4.07
C VAL A 36 4.98 4.00 -4.79
N SER A 37 5.47 3.23 -5.76
CA SER A 37 6.66 3.59 -6.53
C SER A 37 6.45 4.80 -7.46
N ALA A 38 5.21 5.11 -7.79
CA ALA A 38 4.83 6.28 -8.59
C ALA A 38 3.40 6.72 -8.26
N SER A 39 3.16 8.02 -8.18
CA SER A 39 1.82 8.61 -7.98
C SER A 39 1.07 8.89 -9.29
N SER A 40 1.77 8.80 -10.44
CA SER A 40 1.20 8.97 -11.78
C SER A 40 1.81 7.96 -12.74
N LEU A 41 0.96 7.35 -13.57
CA LEU A 41 1.30 6.35 -14.58
C LEU A 41 0.62 6.67 -15.89
N ASN A 42 1.17 6.16 -17.00
CA ASN A 42 0.42 6.02 -18.25
C ASN A 42 -0.20 4.62 -18.32
N ILE A 43 -1.24 4.46 -19.13
CA ILE A 43 -1.83 3.14 -19.42
C ILE A 43 -0.72 2.20 -19.90
N GLY A 44 -0.73 0.97 -19.39
CA GLY A 44 0.27 -0.07 -19.68
C GLY A 44 1.47 -0.09 -18.73
N GLN A 45 1.75 1.00 -18.00
CA GLN A 45 2.82 1.04 -16.98
C GLN A 45 2.40 0.34 -15.70
N THR A 46 3.39 -0.06 -14.91
CA THR A 46 3.19 -0.73 -13.62
C THR A 46 3.57 0.16 -12.45
N VAL A 47 2.93 -0.04 -11.32
CA VAL A 47 3.27 0.52 -10.01
C VAL A 47 3.49 -0.60 -9.01
N THR A 48 4.52 -0.47 -8.19
CA THR A 48 4.70 -1.33 -7.02
C THR A 48 4.13 -0.65 -5.79
N VAL A 49 3.24 -1.35 -5.12
CA VAL A 49 2.63 -0.94 -3.85
C VAL A 49 3.30 -1.75 -2.75
N THR A 50 3.95 -1.08 -1.80
CA THR A 50 4.55 -1.73 -0.63
C THR A 50 3.68 -1.46 0.58
N ALA A 51 3.26 -2.52 1.25
CA ALA A 51 2.42 -2.52 2.44
C ALA A 51 3.24 -2.97 3.64
N LYS A 52 3.04 -2.35 4.81
CA LYS A 52 3.67 -2.75 6.08
C LYS A 52 2.70 -2.62 7.23
N ALA A 53 2.83 -3.51 8.21
CA ALA A 53 2.17 -3.45 9.52
C ALA A 53 3.20 -3.07 10.59
N LEU A 54 2.87 -2.09 11.40
CA LEU A 54 3.75 -1.53 12.44
C LEU A 54 2.97 -1.35 13.74
N SER A 55 3.66 -1.45 14.88
CA SER A 55 3.15 -0.95 16.15
C SER A 55 3.04 0.57 16.16
N ALA A 56 2.42 1.16 17.17
CA ALA A 56 2.38 2.61 17.34
C ALA A 56 3.78 3.21 17.53
N SER A 57 4.72 2.48 18.15
CA SER A 57 6.13 2.86 18.30
C SER A 57 6.94 2.74 17.01
N GLY A 58 6.42 2.03 16.01
CA GLY A 58 7.06 1.84 14.71
C GLY A 58 7.79 0.50 14.56
N ASP A 59 7.67 -0.40 15.54
CA ASP A 59 8.22 -1.75 15.44
C ASP A 59 7.43 -2.57 14.44
N SER A 60 8.11 -3.50 13.76
CA SER A 60 7.47 -4.41 12.79
C SER A 60 6.47 -5.33 13.49
N ALA A 61 5.29 -5.45 12.92
CA ALA A 61 4.23 -6.33 13.42
C ALA A 61 3.75 -7.28 12.32
N TYR A 62 3.58 -8.54 12.68
CA TYR A 62 2.91 -9.51 11.82
C TYR A 62 1.40 -9.28 11.92
N ALA A 63 0.69 -9.21 10.80
CA ALA A 63 -0.75 -9.00 10.78
C ALA A 63 -1.42 -9.65 9.57
N ASN A 64 -2.72 -9.87 9.68
CA ASN A 64 -3.55 -10.21 8.54
C ASN A 64 -3.92 -8.92 7.80
N MET A 65 -3.25 -8.65 6.70
CA MET A 65 -3.41 -7.43 5.90
C MET A 65 -4.29 -7.68 4.68
N VAL A 66 -5.17 -6.73 4.38
CA VAL A 66 -6.00 -6.72 3.17
C VAL A 66 -5.75 -5.44 2.40
N LEU A 67 -5.14 -5.58 1.23
CA LEU A 67 -4.97 -4.50 0.25
C LEU A 67 -6.15 -4.52 -0.71
N THR A 68 -6.85 -3.38 -0.82
CA THR A 68 -7.95 -3.18 -1.78
C THR A 68 -7.55 -2.10 -2.76
N TYR A 69 -7.80 -2.32 -4.05
CA TYR A 69 -7.50 -1.38 -5.13
C TYR A 69 -8.64 -1.32 -6.15
N ASP A 70 -8.69 -0.27 -6.94
CA ASP A 70 -9.67 -0.09 -8.01
C ASP A 70 -9.32 -1.00 -9.21
N ALA A 71 -9.98 -2.16 -9.28
CA ALA A 71 -9.77 -3.14 -10.35
C ALA A 71 -10.29 -2.68 -11.72
N GLY A 72 -11.09 -1.62 -11.80
CA GLY A 72 -11.50 -1.01 -13.05
C GLY A 72 -10.39 -0.15 -13.70
N ILE A 73 -9.39 0.26 -12.92
CA ILE A 73 -8.29 1.14 -13.36
C ILE A 73 -6.95 0.42 -13.30
N LEU A 74 -6.76 -0.48 -12.33
CA LEU A 74 -5.53 -1.23 -12.08
C LEU A 74 -5.77 -2.73 -12.16
N GLU A 75 -4.90 -3.46 -12.84
CA GLU A 75 -4.89 -4.91 -12.96
C GLU A 75 -3.79 -5.51 -12.09
N PHE A 76 -4.07 -6.60 -11.39
CA PHE A 76 -3.08 -7.35 -10.62
C PHE A 76 -2.07 -8.05 -11.53
N VAL A 77 -0.78 -7.91 -11.23
CA VAL A 77 0.31 -8.58 -11.96
C VAL A 77 0.97 -9.63 -11.09
N SER A 78 1.42 -9.25 -9.89
CA SER A 78 2.14 -10.16 -8.99
C SER A 78 2.13 -9.68 -7.54
N CYS A 79 2.39 -10.61 -6.63
CA CYS A 79 2.65 -10.35 -5.21
C CYS A 79 3.90 -11.14 -4.79
N ASN A 80 4.75 -10.56 -3.95
CA ASN A 80 5.97 -11.21 -3.45
C ASN A 80 5.74 -12.12 -2.23
N ALA A 81 4.51 -12.25 -1.77
CA ALA A 81 4.11 -13.09 -0.64
C ALA A 81 3.01 -14.08 -1.06
N THR A 82 2.78 -15.11 -0.24
CA THR A 82 1.61 -15.96 -0.38
C THR A 82 0.36 -15.12 -0.09
N TYR A 83 -0.57 -15.11 -1.01
CA TYR A 83 -1.77 -14.27 -0.94
C TYR A 83 -3.04 -15.06 -1.25
N GLY A 84 -4.15 -14.54 -0.75
CA GLY A 84 -5.51 -14.94 -1.13
C GLY A 84 -6.27 -13.77 -1.75
N GLY A 85 -7.43 -14.06 -2.36
CA GLY A 85 -8.31 -13.04 -2.92
C GLY A 85 -8.14 -12.86 -4.42
N GLY A 86 -8.73 -11.79 -4.96
CA GLY A 86 -8.78 -11.43 -6.37
C GLY A 86 -9.80 -10.33 -6.61
N GLY A 87 -9.91 -9.83 -7.86
CA GLY A 87 -10.96 -8.86 -8.22
C GLY A 87 -10.87 -7.52 -7.48
N GLY A 88 -9.66 -7.05 -7.18
CA GLY A 88 -9.45 -5.76 -6.48
C GLY A 88 -9.15 -5.89 -4.99
N SER A 89 -9.00 -7.11 -4.46
CA SER A 89 -8.65 -7.34 -3.05
C SER A 89 -7.62 -8.46 -2.92
N ILE A 90 -6.57 -8.23 -2.12
CA ILE A 90 -5.46 -9.16 -1.88
C ILE A 90 -5.25 -9.25 -0.37
N SER A 91 -5.34 -10.48 0.17
CA SER A 91 -5.11 -10.76 1.60
C SER A 91 -3.76 -11.44 1.78
N VAL A 92 -2.96 -10.94 2.71
CA VAL A 92 -1.62 -11.44 3.04
C VAL A 92 -1.44 -11.44 4.55
N ALA A 93 -0.97 -12.55 5.10
CA ALA A 93 -0.54 -12.65 6.50
C ALA A 93 0.98 -12.47 6.55
N SER A 94 1.45 -11.28 6.94
CA SER A 94 2.86 -10.89 6.94
C SER A 94 3.08 -9.61 7.76
N ASP A 95 4.33 -9.22 7.95
CA ASP A 95 4.73 -7.89 8.44
C ASP A 95 4.82 -6.87 7.29
N SER A 96 5.16 -7.36 6.10
CA SER A 96 5.28 -6.55 4.90
C SER A 96 5.13 -7.38 3.63
N PHE A 97 4.59 -6.77 2.59
CA PHE A 97 4.54 -7.36 1.25
C PHE A 97 4.51 -6.27 0.18
N SER A 98 4.75 -6.68 -1.06
CA SER A 98 4.67 -5.80 -2.22
C SER A 98 3.82 -6.42 -3.31
N VAL A 99 2.96 -5.59 -3.91
CA VAL A 99 2.10 -5.95 -5.03
C VAL A 99 2.47 -5.09 -6.23
N THR A 100 2.57 -5.71 -7.39
CA THR A 100 2.71 -5.01 -8.66
C THR A 100 1.35 -4.94 -9.34
N LEU A 101 0.92 -3.73 -9.65
CA LEU A 101 -0.33 -3.43 -10.36
C LEU A 101 0.00 -2.76 -11.70
N LYS A 102 -0.77 -3.05 -12.75
CA LYS A 102 -0.66 -2.47 -14.08
C LYS A 102 -1.82 -1.53 -14.34
N ALA A 103 -1.53 -0.36 -14.86
CA ALA A 103 -2.53 0.62 -15.28
C ALA A 103 -3.23 0.15 -16.58
N ILE A 104 -4.56 0.02 -16.55
CA ILE A 104 -5.36 -0.48 -17.70
C ILE A 104 -6.34 0.58 -18.22
N VAL A 105 -6.80 1.50 -17.39
CA VAL A 105 -7.75 2.56 -17.76
C VAL A 105 -7.30 3.87 -17.13
N ALA A 106 -7.46 4.98 -17.85
CA ALA A 106 -7.18 6.31 -17.33
C ALA A 106 -8.19 6.69 -16.23
N GLY A 107 -7.69 7.28 -15.16
CA GLY A 107 -8.51 7.67 -14.01
C GLY A 107 -7.69 7.80 -12.74
N LYS A 108 -8.36 8.06 -11.63
CA LYS A 108 -7.74 8.08 -10.29
C LYS A 108 -8.12 6.82 -9.54
N ALA A 109 -7.17 5.92 -9.36
CA ALA A 109 -7.35 4.69 -8.58
C ALA A 109 -7.07 4.93 -7.11
N SER A 110 -7.96 4.47 -6.24
CA SER A 110 -7.73 4.40 -4.79
C SER A 110 -7.10 3.07 -4.42
N ILE A 111 -6.18 3.10 -3.47
CA ILE A 111 -5.55 1.92 -2.88
C ILE A 111 -5.65 2.07 -1.36
N SER A 112 -6.22 1.08 -0.68
CA SER A 112 -6.37 1.08 0.77
C SER A 112 -5.83 -0.21 1.38
N LEU A 113 -5.35 -0.11 2.61
CA LEU A 113 -4.81 -1.23 3.38
C LEU A 113 -5.47 -1.23 4.75
N SER A 114 -6.05 -2.35 5.11
CA SER A 114 -6.52 -2.65 6.46
C SER A 114 -5.72 -3.82 7.03
N ALA A 115 -5.71 -3.95 8.35
CA ALA A 115 -5.08 -5.08 9.02
C ALA A 115 -5.84 -5.46 10.29
N THR A 116 -5.76 -6.72 10.65
CA THR A 116 -6.28 -7.32 11.89
C THR A 116 -5.24 -8.26 12.48
N ASP A 117 -5.46 -8.67 13.73
CA ASP A 117 -4.68 -9.70 14.43
C ASP A 117 -3.17 -9.39 14.42
N GLY A 118 -2.79 -8.15 14.74
CA GLY A 118 -1.40 -7.74 14.76
C GLY A 118 -0.65 -8.27 15.97
N VAL A 119 0.61 -8.74 15.75
CA VAL A 119 1.53 -9.18 16.81
C VAL A 119 2.89 -8.56 16.58
N ILE A 120 3.44 -7.89 17.59
CA ILE A 120 4.77 -7.27 17.53
C ILE A 120 5.84 -8.36 17.59
N PHE A 121 6.75 -8.42 16.62
CA PHE A 121 7.78 -9.46 16.58
C PHE A 121 8.74 -9.46 17.77
N SER A 122 9.12 -8.28 18.24
CA SER A 122 10.14 -8.15 19.29
C SER A 122 9.65 -8.54 20.68
N THR A 123 8.37 -8.40 20.96
CA THR A 123 7.76 -8.58 22.29
C THR A 123 6.72 -9.70 22.33
N ALA A 124 6.29 -10.20 21.18
CA ALA A 124 5.13 -11.08 21.03
C ALA A 124 3.83 -10.49 21.63
N GLU A 125 3.75 -9.17 21.73
CA GLU A 125 2.58 -8.46 22.23
C GLU A 125 1.52 -8.35 21.13
N GLU A 126 0.28 -8.70 21.47
CA GLU A 126 -0.86 -8.57 20.56
C GLU A 126 -1.29 -7.09 20.46
N LEU A 127 -1.71 -6.69 19.27
CA LEU A 127 -2.22 -5.37 18.98
C LEU A 127 -3.75 -5.40 18.98
N ASP A 128 -4.38 -4.72 19.91
CA ASP A 128 -5.85 -4.67 20.07
C ASP A 128 -6.55 -3.96 18.91
N SER A 129 -5.83 -3.12 18.20
CA SER A 129 -6.36 -2.40 17.05
C SER A 129 -5.27 -2.07 16.03
N MET A 130 -5.65 -2.03 14.76
CA MET A 130 -4.77 -1.66 13.64
C MET A 130 -5.43 -0.53 12.83
N ALA A 131 -4.79 0.64 12.79
CA ALA A 131 -5.24 1.72 11.93
C ALA A 131 -4.89 1.42 10.47
N GLY A 132 -5.89 1.53 9.59
CA GLY A 132 -5.71 1.39 8.15
C GLY A 132 -5.01 2.59 7.51
N SER A 133 -4.53 2.43 6.28
CA SER A 133 -3.93 3.49 5.47
C SER A 133 -4.49 3.49 4.05
N SER A 134 -4.39 4.63 3.35
CA SER A 134 -4.83 4.74 1.97
C SER A 134 -3.94 5.68 1.17
N THR A 135 -3.90 5.47 -0.14
CA THR A 135 -3.21 6.32 -1.11
C THR A 135 -3.97 6.31 -2.43
N SER A 136 -3.51 7.05 -3.42
CA SER A 136 -4.08 7.01 -4.77
C SER A 136 -3.01 7.15 -5.83
N VAL A 137 -3.29 6.58 -7.01
CA VAL A 137 -2.46 6.68 -8.21
C VAL A 137 -3.31 7.24 -9.33
N THR A 138 -2.78 8.22 -10.07
CA THR A 138 -3.44 8.79 -11.24
C THR A 138 -2.92 8.12 -12.50
N VAL A 139 -3.81 7.49 -13.26
CA VAL A 139 -3.51 6.90 -14.57
C VAL A 139 -3.92 7.88 -15.66
N LYS A 140 -2.99 8.20 -16.55
CA LYS A 140 -3.19 9.10 -17.69
C LYS A 140 -3.26 8.29 -18.98
N ASN A 141 -4.02 8.79 -19.95
CA ASN A 141 -3.82 8.33 -21.32
C ASN A 141 -2.39 8.65 -21.75
N GLU A 142 -1.76 7.75 -22.49
CA GLU A 142 -0.54 8.11 -23.18
C GLU A 142 -0.86 9.35 -24.01
N ALA A 143 -0.11 10.45 -23.79
CA ALA A 143 -0.19 11.59 -24.69
C ALA A 143 0.16 11.03 -26.06
N ALA A 144 -0.80 11.07 -27.00
CA ALA A 144 -0.56 10.72 -28.39
C ALA A 144 0.77 11.40 -28.74
N GLY A 145 1.80 10.59 -29.02
CA GLY A 145 3.15 11.07 -29.21
C GLY A 145 3.09 12.26 -30.14
N SER A 146 3.57 13.40 -29.67
CA SER A 146 3.90 14.53 -30.52
C SER A 146 4.96 14.02 -31.50
N ASN A 147 4.49 13.37 -32.54
CA ASN A 147 5.27 13.07 -33.71
C ASN A 147 5.52 14.45 -34.37
N THR A 148 6.44 15.22 -33.80
CA THR A 148 7.06 16.32 -34.49
C THR A 148 7.89 15.67 -35.59
N GLY A 149 7.18 15.19 -36.60
CA GLY A 149 7.74 14.86 -37.89
C GLY A 149 8.42 16.11 -38.37
N ASN A 150 9.74 16.15 -38.21
CA ASN A 150 10.60 17.09 -38.85
C ASN A 150 10.52 16.81 -40.35
N ASN A 151 9.43 17.31 -40.97
CA ASN A 151 9.29 17.35 -42.41
C ASN A 151 10.19 18.49 -42.90
N SER A 152 11.50 18.20 -42.93
CA SER A 152 12.45 18.96 -43.67
C SER A 152 12.10 18.85 -45.13
N SER A 153 11.20 19.73 -45.59
CA SER A 153 10.93 19.95 -47.00
C SER A 153 12.21 20.50 -47.61
N ALA A 154 13.01 19.63 -48.20
CA ALA A 154 14.12 20.04 -49.06
C ALA A 154 13.49 20.74 -50.25
N GLY A 155 13.58 22.05 -50.23
CA GLY A 155 13.23 22.87 -51.38
C GLY A 155 14.13 22.51 -52.57
N ASN A 156 13.55 21.80 -53.54
CA ASN A 156 14.19 21.62 -54.81
C ASN A 156 14.00 22.87 -55.64
N ASN A 157 15.04 23.71 -55.70
CA ASN A 157 15.11 24.90 -56.54
C ASN A 157 15.42 24.51 -57.97
N GLY A 158 14.36 24.17 -58.73
CA GLY A 158 14.42 23.88 -60.15
C GLY A 158 14.56 25.15 -60.95
N SER A 159 15.77 25.44 -61.38
CA SER A 159 16.12 26.48 -62.32
C SER A 159 15.38 26.32 -63.66
N SER A 160 14.53 27.24 -64.02
CA SER A 160 13.93 27.36 -65.33
C SER A 160 14.95 27.89 -66.31
N GLY A 161 15.43 27.03 -67.21
CA GLY A 161 16.15 27.42 -68.43
C GLY A 161 15.18 27.89 -69.48
N SER A 162 15.16 29.16 -69.72
CA SER A 162 14.59 29.76 -70.94
C SER A 162 15.45 29.37 -72.14
N ASN A 163 14.84 28.83 -73.19
CA ASN A 163 15.48 28.85 -74.47
C ASN A 163 14.43 29.18 -75.51
N GLY A 164 14.49 30.43 -75.96
CA GLY A 164 13.80 30.89 -77.16
C GLY A 164 14.48 30.35 -78.39
N ASN A 165 13.70 29.97 -79.36
CA ASN A 165 14.16 29.97 -80.78
C ASN A 165 13.05 30.46 -81.64
N ALA A 166 13.34 31.61 -82.31
CA ALA A 166 12.62 32.15 -83.40
C ALA A 166 13.10 31.43 -84.67
N GLY A 167 12.23 31.30 -85.66
CA GLY A 167 12.72 30.94 -86.97
C GLY A 167 11.69 30.45 -87.95
N ASN A 168 11.20 31.35 -88.73
CA ASN A 168 10.75 31.24 -90.14
C ASN A 168 9.36 30.65 -90.43
#